data_e9d9c54868327e05b6da3fbcca1311fc
#
_entry.id   e9d9c54868327e05b6da3fbcca1311fc
#
_cell.length_a   1.000
_cell.length_b   1.000
_cell.length_c   1.000
_cell.angle_alpha   90.00
_cell.angle_beta   90.00
_cell.angle_gamma   90.00
#
_symmetry.space_group_name_H-M   'P 1'
#
loop_
_entity.id
_entity.type
_entity.pdbx_description
1 polymer ?
#
loop_
_entity_poly.entity_id
_entity_poly.type
_entity_poly.pdbx_seq_one_letter_code
_entity_poly.pdbx_strand_id
1 'polypeptide(L)'
;YLKAYQTIKRELLRYGYQQVMVFTYAKPGLKASIYERLFFSSNLLGIGPSSRSYLSGISFRNVSSVDGYLQSISKGKFPIECGNYASENEKDERKVVFFPNLLKCKKYDGIEKWEKEFNYLIKKGLVKELDDCYVLTDEGCLWPGNISRMFFSDEQIRKHNVSFFQSVINKDNPYNQDKMGI
;
A
#
# COMPACT_ATOMS: atom_id res chain seq x y z
N TYR A 1 -3.67 18.30 8.00
CA TYR A 1 -3.66 17.25 6.97
C TYR A 1 -5.05 17.05 6.35
N LEU A 2 -6.12 16.74 7.12
CA LEU A 2 -7.47 16.46 6.62
C LEU A 2 -8.05 17.61 5.78
N LYS A 3 -7.98 18.85 6.28
CA LYS A 3 -8.46 20.02 5.53
C LYS A 3 -7.76 20.19 4.18
N ALA A 4 -6.43 19.98 4.15
CA ALA A 4 -5.66 20.07 2.90
C ALA A 4 -6.09 18.98 1.91
N TYR A 5 -6.23 17.73 2.35
CA TYR A 5 -6.71 16.64 1.50
C TYR A 5 -8.10 16.93 0.91
N GLN A 6 -9.05 17.32 1.76
CA GLN A 6 -10.40 17.66 1.33
C GLN A 6 -10.43 18.83 0.34
N THR A 7 -9.61 19.86 0.57
CA THR A 7 -9.50 21.01 -0.33
C THR A 7 -8.94 20.58 -1.68
N ILE A 8 -7.83 19.84 -1.70
CA ILE A 8 -7.22 19.33 -2.94
C ILE A 8 -8.22 18.45 -3.71
N LYS A 9 -8.87 17.52 -3.03
CA LYS A 9 -9.89 16.65 -3.64
C LYS A 9 -10.99 17.47 -4.29
N ARG A 10 -11.58 18.40 -3.55
CA ARG A 10 -12.66 19.26 -4.06
C ARG A 10 -12.22 20.04 -5.31
N GLU A 11 -11.07 20.69 -5.28
CA GLU A 11 -10.59 21.47 -6.40
C GLU A 11 -10.27 20.59 -7.62
N LEU A 12 -9.63 19.44 -7.43
CA LEU A 12 -9.34 18.53 -8.54
C LEU A 12 -10.64 18.02 -9.21
N LEU A 13 -11.64 17.63 -8.39
CA LEU A 13 -12.96 17.22 -8.93
C LEU A 13 -13.64 18.36 -9.68
N ARG A 14 -13.56 19.60 -9.17
CA ARG A 14 -14.08 20.81 -9.84
C ARG A 14 -13.45 21.06 -11.21
N TYR A 15 -12.16 20.75 -11.36
CA TYR A 15 -11.45 20.83 -12.64
C TYR A 15 -11.62 19.58 -13.53
N GLY A 16 -12.57 18.70 -13.21
CA GLY A 16 -12.91 17.53 -14.02
C GLY A 16 -11.91 16.37 -13.91
N TYR A 17 -11.08 16.34 -12.86
CA TYR A 17 -10.30 15.14 -12.54
C TYR A 17 -11.17 14.13 -11.81
N GLN A 18 -10.84 12.86 -11.97
CA GLN A 18 -11.45 11.76 -11.24
C GLN A 18 -10.43 11.13 -10.30
N GLN A 19 -10.85 10.76 -9.11
CA GLN A 19 -10.00 10.03 -8.18
C GLN A 19 -9.83 8.60 -8.70
N VAL A 20 -8.61 8.22 -9.03
CA VAL A 20 -8.26 6.88 -9.53
C VAL A 20 -7.59 6.01 -8.47
N MET A 21 -6.97 6.64 -7.46
CA MET A 21 -6.43 6.04 -6.24
C MET A 21 -6.54 7.05 -5.11
N VAL A 22 -6.29 6.63 -3.86
CA VAL A 22 -6.50 7.53 -2.69
C VAL A 22 -5.86 8.90 -2.84
N PHE A 23 -4.63 8.97 -3.35
CA PHE A 23 -3.90 10.24 -3.53
C PHE A 23 -3.61 10.57 -4.99
N THR A 24 -4.25 9.87 -5.93
CA THR A 24 -3.99 10.05 -7.35
C THR A 24 -5.28 10.39 -8.09
N TYR A 25 -5.20 11.43 -8.89
CA TYR A 25 -6.31 11.91 -9.71
C TYR A 25 -5.87 11.96 -11.16
N ALA A 26 -6.76 11.63 -12.06
CA ALA A 26 -6.51 11.64 -13.50
C ALA A 26 -7.67 12.27 -14.26
N LYS A 27 -7.41 12.76 -15.46
CA LYS A 27 -8.48 13.16 -16.41
C LYS A 27 -9.28 11.92 -16.83
N PRO A 28 -10.56 12.06 -17.15
CA PRO A 28 -11.37 10.95 -17.65
C PRO A 28 -10.68 10.19 -18.78
N GLY A 29 -10.71 8.86 -18.71
CA GLY A 29 -10.05 7.97 -19.68
C GLY A 29 -8.57 7.72 -19.44
N LEU A 30 -7.92 8.46 -18.54
CA LEU A 30 -6.53 8.20 -18.14
C LEU A 30 -6.47 7.32 -16.89
N LYS A 31 -5.40 6.52 -16.77
CA LYS A 31 -5.16 5.60 -15.66
C LYS A 31 -3.75 5.81 -15.09
N ALA A 32 -3.61 5.55 -13.79
CA ALA A 32 -2.31 5.49 -13.11
C ALA A 32 -1.70 4.08 -13.22
N SER A 33 -1.49 3.60 -14.44
CA SER A 33 -1.18 2.19 -14.75
C SER A 33 0.04 1.62 -14.03
N ILE A 34 1.08 2.42 -13.78
CA ILE A 34 2.27 2.00 -13.02
C ILE A 34 1.89 1.62 -11.58
N TYR A 35 1.13 2.48 -10.91
CA TYR A 35 0.72 2.23 -9.53
C TYR A 35 -0.29 1.08 -9.41
N GLU A 36 -1.22 0.96 -10.36
CA GLU A 36 -2.11 -0.19 -10.43
C GLU A 36 -1.31 -1.50 -10.50
N ARG A 37 -0.30 -1.60 -11.37
CA ARG A 37 0.56 -2.77 -11.50
C ARG A 37 1.35 -3.06 -10.22
N LEU A 38 1.89 -2.03 -9.56
CA LEU A 38 2.63 -2.16 -8.31
C LEU A 38 1.77 -2.80 -7.21
N PHE A 39 0.52 -2.37 -7.09
CA PHE A 39 -0.38 -2.84 -6.05
C PHE A 39 -1.09 -4.15 -6.41
N PHE A 40 -1.32 -4.44 -7.70
CA PHE A 40 -1.92 -5.71 -8.14
C PHE A 40 -0.95 -6.89 -8.18
N SER A 41 0.17 -6.84 -7.48
CA SER A 41 1.15 -7.93 -7.42
C SER A 41 1.72 -8.35 -8.78
N SER A 42 1.70 -7.44 -9.75
CA SER A 42 2.37 -7.63 -11.03
C SER A 42 3.89 -7.52 -10.86
N ASN A 43 4.63 -8.21 -11.70
CA ASN A 43 6.08 -8.07 -11.72
C ASN A 43 6.47 -6.62 -11.99
N LEU A 44 7.31 -6.09 -11.11
CA LEU A 44 7.86 -4.75 -11.19
C LEU A 44 9.35 -4.80 -10.85
N LEU A 45 10.18 -4.26 -11.73
CA LEU A 45 11.60 -4.08 -11.48
C LEU A 45 11.89 -2.59 -11.23
N GLY A 46 12.35 -2.29 -10.03
CA GLY A 46 12.81 -0.95 -9.65
C GLY A 46 14.27 -0.73 -10.04
N ILE A 47 14.55 0.36 -10.73
CA ILE A 47 15.91 0.76 -11.16
C ILE A 47 16.30 2.01 -10.36
N GLY A 48 17.53 2.04 -9.88
CA GLY A 48 18.11 3.14 -9.11
C GLY A 48 18.21 2.86 -7.59
N PRO A 49 18.88 3.76 -6.85
CA PRO A 49 19.02 3.67 -5.39
C PRO A 49 17.66 3.67 -4.70
N SER A 50 17.52 2.91 -3.60
CA SER A 50 16.29 2.76 -2.80
C SER A 50 15.07 2.21 -3.54
N SER A 51 15.17 1.91 -4.84
CA SER A 51 14.03 1.41 -5.59
C SER A 51 13.59 0.03 -5.10
N ARG A 52 12.30 -0.21 -5.18
CA ARG A 52 11.67 -1.47 -4.75
C ARG A 52 11.24 -2.27 -5.95
N SER A 53 11.38 -3.58 -5.83
CA SER A 53 10.99 -4.56 -6.84
C SER A 53 10.06 -5.60 -6.24
N TYR A 54 9.23 -6.18 -7.11
CA TYR A 54 8.47 -7.39 -6.82
C TYR A 54 8.47 -8.25 -8.07
N LEU A 55 9.09 -9.41 -8.00
CA LEU A 55 9.20 -10.34 -9.12
C LEU A 55 8.79 -11.73 -8.66
N SER A 56 7.67 -12.23 -9.16
CA SER A 56 7.21 -13.62 -8.93
C SER A 56 7.22 -14.05 -7.46
N GLY A 57 6.76 -13.16 -6.56
CA GLY A 57 6.74 -13.43 -5.12
C GLY A 57 8.01 -13.03 -4.37
N ILE A 58 9.01 -12.50 -5.06
CA ILE A 58 10.22 -11.97 -4.43
C ILE A 58 10.12 -10.46 -4.34
N SER A 59 10.10 -9.93 -3.12
CA SER A 59 10.23 -8.50 -2.86
C SER A 59 11.67 -8.17 -2.53
N PHE A 60 12.24 -7.12 -3.14
CA PHE A 60 13.59 -6.64 -2.78
C PHE A 60 13.72 -5.13 -2.96
N ARG A 61 14.71 -4.58 -2.29
CA ARG A 61 15.07 -3.17 -2.36
C ARG A 61 16.53 -3.02 -2.72
N ASN A 62 16.81 -2.08 -3.61
CA ASN A 62 18.17 -1.71 -3.95
C ASN A 62 18.83 -0.89 -2.82
N VAL A 63 20.16 -0.92 -2.80
CA VAL A 63 21.01 -0.12 -1.90
C VAL A 63 20.57 1.34 -1.94
N SER A 64 20.43 1.93 -0.75
CA SER A 64 19.86 3.26 -0.59
C SER A 64 20.84 4.38 -0.99
N SER A 65 22.16 4.20 -0.76
CA SER A 65 23.15 5.20 -1.13
C SER A 65 23.46 5.16 -2.63
N VAL A 66 23.61 6.34 -3.23
CA VAL A 66 23.97 6.46 -4.65
C VAL A 66 25.33 5.80 -4.91
N ASP A 67 26.32 6.08 -4.08
CA ASP A 67 27.69 5.52 -4.25
C ASP A 67 27.69 4.00 -4.13
N GLY A 68 26.99 3.44 -3.14
CA GLY A 68 26.85 1.99 -2.96
C GLY A 68 26.14 1.31 -4.12
N TYR A 69 25.12 1.98 -4.68
CA TYR A 69 24.43 1.50 -5.87
C TYR A 69 25.39 1.48 -7.08
N LEU A 70 26.07 2.59 -7.37
CA LEU A 70 27.01 2.70 -8.49
C LEU A 70 28.18 1.72 -8.33
N GLN A 71 28.70 1.56 -7.12
CA GLN A 71 29.77 0.59 -6.84
C GLN A 71 29.33 -0.86 -7.11
N SER A 72 28.08 -1.21 -6.80
CA SER A 72 27.56 -2.55 -7.10
C SER A 72 27.46 -2.77 -8.61
N ILE A 73 26.89 -1.80 -9.32
CA ILE A 73 26.74 -1.87 -10.78
C ILE A 73 28.11 -1.94 -11.48
N SER A 74 29.09 -1.11 -11.06
CA SER A 74 30.42 -1.13 -11.66
C SER A 74 31.17 -2.47 -11.49
N LYS A 75 30.79 -3.23 -10.45
CA LYS A 75 31.32 -4.60 -10.20
C LYS A 75 30.48 -5.69 -10.88
N GLY A 76 29.50 -5.34 -11.71
CA GLY A 76 28.60 -6.31 -12.35
C GLY A 76 27.67 -7.04 -11.38
N LYS A 77 27.41 -6.48 -10.20
CA LYS A 77 26.56 -7.08 -9.18
C LYS A 77 25.19 -6.41 -9.12
N PHE A 78 24.14 -7.18 -8.81
CA PHE A 78 22.85 -6.60 -8.48
C PHE A 78 22.96 -5.77 -7.19
N PRO A 79 22.51 -4.52 -7.20
CA PRO A 79 22.63 -3.61 -6.05
C PRO A 79 21.55 -3.86 -5.00
N ILE A 80 21.27 -5.12 -4.67
CA ILE A 80 20.22 -5.51 -3.73
C ILE A 80 20.73 -5.39 -2.31
N GLU A 81 20.04 -4.60 -1.48
CA GLU A 81 20.33 -4.42 -0.06
C GLU A 81 19.60 -5.46 0.81
N CYS A 82 18.34 -5.68 0.52
CA CYS A 82 17.51 -6.64 1.26
C CYS A 82 16.34 -7.13 0.41
N GLY A 83 15.82 -8.29 0.75
CA GLY A 83 14.66 -8.87 0.11
C GLY A 83 14.12 -10.08 0.86
N ASN A 84 12.92 -10.51 0.49
CA ASN A 84 12.31 -11.71 1.02
C ASN A 84 11.44 -12.40 -0.03
N TYR A 85 11.18 -13.68 0.20
CA TYR A 85 10.19 -14.46 -0.53
C TYR A 85 8.85 -14.34 0.16
N ALA A 86 7.81 -14.04 -0.60
CA ALA A 86 6.45 -14.09 -0.11
C ALA A 86 5.95 -15.53 -0.07
N SER A 87 5.48 -16.00 1.09
CA SER A 87 4.70 -17.22 1.20
C SER A 87 3.38 -17.10 0.44
N GLU A 88 2.67 -18.20 0.20
CA GLU A 88 1.35 -18.15 -0.45
C GLU A 88 0.35 -17.31 0.35
N ASN A 89 0.40 -17.38 1.69
CA ASN A 89 -0.40 -16.52 2.55
C ASN A 89 -0.07 -15.04 2.35
N GLU A 90 1.21 -14.69 2.28
CA GLU A 90 1.63 -13.29 2.05
C GLU A 90 1.24 -12.77 0.67
N LYS A 91 1.26 -13.64 -0.35
CA LYS A 91 0.77 -13.28 -1.69
C LYS A 91 -0.72 -13.00 -1.67
N ASP A 92 -1.47 -13.74 -0.89
CA ASP A 92 -2.91 -13.57 -0.76
C ASP A 92 -3.26 -12.35 0.11
N GLU A 93 -2.58 -12.15 1.24
CA GLU A 93 -2.67 -10.92 2.05
C GLU A 93 -2.43 -9.66 1.21
N ARG A 94 -1.47 -9.71 0.30
CA ARG A 94 -1.13 -8.61 -0.59
C ARG A 94 -2.32 -8.09 -1.41
N LYS A 95 -3.27 -8.97 -1.77
CA LYS A 95 -4.47 -8.59 -2.54
C LYS A 95 -5.37 -7.62 -1.77
N VAL A 96 -5.44 -7.76 -0.45
CA VAL A 96 -6.28 -6.92 0.42
C VAL A 96 -5.51 -5.81 1.11
N VAL A 97 -4.23 -6.01 1.43
CA VAL A 97 -3.40 -4.98 2.06
C VAL A 97 -3.31 -3.70 1.22
N PHE A 98 -3.27 -3.80 -0.09
CA PHE A 98 -3.22 -2.65 -0.99
C PHE A 98 -4.59 -2.12 -1.42
N PHE A 99 -5.67 -2.80 -1.07
CA PHE A 99 -7.03 -2.37 -1.39
C PHE A 99 -7.30 -0.89 -1.07
N PRO A 100 -6.94 -0.35 0.11
CA PRO A 100 -7.26 1.03 0.41
C PRO A 100 -6.63 2.03 -0.57
N ASN A 101 -5.43 1.73 -1.07
CA ASN A 101 -4.78 2.61 -2.04
C ASN A 101 -5.50 2.60 -3.40
N LEU A 102 -6.09 1.48 -3.78
CA LEU A 102 -6.78 1.24 -5.05
C LEU A 102 -8.25 1.66 -5.04
N LEU A 103 -8.77 2.14 -3.91
CA LEU A 103 -10.16 2.52 -3.66
C LEU A 103 -11.16 1.36 -3.66
N LYS A 104 -10.83 0.22 -4.25
CA LYS A 104 -11.73 -0.95 -4.33
C LYS A 104 -10.96 -2.26 -4.32
N CYS A 105 -11.59 -3.27 -3.77
CA CYS A 105 -11.15 -4.66 -3.79
C CYS A 105 -12.24 -5.52 -4.43
N LYS A 106 -11.94 -6.17 -5.56
CA LYS A 106 -12.86 -7.15 -6.14
C LYS A 106 -12.96 -8.35 -5.21
N LYS A 107 -14.16 -8.90 -5.09
CA LYS A 107 -14.38 -10.18 -4.42
C LYS A 107 -13.74 -11.30 -5.25
N TYR A 108 -13.11 -12.24 -4.59
CA TYR A 108 -12.44 -13.41 -5.18
C TYR A 108 -12.58 -14.60 -4.23
N ASP A 109 -12.38 -15.81 -4.72
CA ASP A 109 -12.45 -17.02 -3.90
C ASP A 109 -11.38 -16.97 -2.79
N GLY A 110 -11.82 -17.09 -1.54
CA GLY A 110 -10.97 -16.98 -0.35
C GLY A 110 -10.95 -15.59 0.30
N ILE A 111 -11.71 -14.58 -0.23
CA ILE A 111 -11.80 -13.25 0.41
C ILE A 111 -12.56 -13.31 1.74
N GLU A 112 -13.38 -14.35 1.94
CA GLU A 112 -14.17 -14.59 3.16
C GLU A 112 -13.30 -14.71 4.41
N LYS A 113 -12.04 -15.07 4.28
CA LYS A 113 -11.11 -15.08 5.41
C LYS A 113 -10.88 -13.69 6.03
N TRP A 114 -11.21 -12.62 5.29
CA TRP A 114 -11.13 -11.22 5.71
C TRP A 114 -12.50 -10.62 6.06
N GLU A 115 -13.53 -11.45 6.13
CA GLU A 115 -14.91 -11.00 6.40
C GLU A 115 -15.02 -10.19 7.68
N LYS A 116 -14.30 -10.58 8.73
CA LYS A 116 -14.29 -9.89 10.02
C LYS A 116 -13.79 -8.44 9.88
N GLU A 117 -12.70 -8.25 9.16
CA GLU A 117 -12.08 -6.94 8.91
C GLU A 117 -13.00 -6.08 8.05
N PHE A 118 -13.54 -6.63 6.95
CA PHE A 118 -14.48 -5.92 6.09
C PHE A 118 -15.77 -5.54 6.83
N ASN A 119 -16.37 -6.44 7.60
CA ASN A 119 -17.56 -6.17 8.39
C ASN A 119 -17.32 -5.05 9.42
N TYR A 120 -16.15 -5.05 10.07
CA TYR A 120 -15.76 -3.96 10.95
C TYR A 120 -15.67 -2.62 10.22
N LEU A 121 -15.00 -2.59 9.06
CA LEU A 121 -14.84 -1.37 8.24
C LEU A 121 -16.17 -0.86 7.71
N ILE A 122 -17.08 -1.75 7.31
CA ILE A 122 -18.45 -1.41 6.88
C ILE A 122 -19.22 -0.80 8.05
N LYS A 123 -19.18 -1.42 9.23
CA LYS A 123 -19.83 -0.89 10.45
C LYS A 123 -19.31 0.49 10.83
N LYS A 124 -18.04 0.78 10.55
CA LYS A 124 -17.43 2.10 10.79
C LYS A 124 -17.68 3.12 9.66
N GLY A 125 -18.36 2.72 8.59
CA GLY A 125 -18.62 3.59 7.45
C GLY A 125 -17.39 3.90 6.57
N LEU A 126 -16.30 3.15 6.75
CA LEU A 126 -15.05 3.36 6.01
C LEU A 126 -15.03 2.60 4.68
N VAL A 127 -15.84 1.55 4.56
CA VAL A 127 -15.99 0.71 3.38
C VAL A 127 -17.47 0.53 3.08
N LYS A 128 -17.83 0.41 1.81
CA LYS A 128 -19.13 -0.06 1.33
C LYS A 128 -18.95 -1.39 0.62
N GLU A 129 -19.87 -2.29 0.84
CA GLU A 129 -19.96 -3.53 0.10
C GLU A 129 -20.89 -3.36 -1.09
N LEU A 130 -20.44 -3.82 -2.25
CA LEU A 130 -21.22 -3.98 -3.48
C LEU A 130 -21.24 -5.46 -3.85
N ASP A 131 -22.02 -5.83 -4.86
CA ASP A 131 -22.21 -7.24 -5.25
C ASP A 131 -20.87 -7.92 -5.57
N ASP A 132 -19.99 -7.25 -6.31
CA ASP A 132 -18.72 -7.79 -6.81
C ASP A 132 -17.47 -7.23 -6.14
N CYS A 133 -17.59 -6.23 -5.26
CA CYS A 133 -16.43 -5.59 -4.65
C CYS A 133 -16.72 -4.86 -3.33
N TYR A 134 -15.65 -4.60 -2.58
CA TYR A 134 -15.61 -3.64 -1.49
C TYR A 134 -15.05 -2.32 -2.00
N VAL A 135 -15.66 -1.20 -1.61
CA VAL A 135 -15.28 0.13 -2.06
C VAL A 135 -14.97 1.03 -0.86
N LEU A 136 -13.84 1.70 -0.91
CA LEU A 136 -13.46 2.67 0.11
C LEU A 136 -14.38 3.90 0.03
N THR A 137 -14.91 4.33 1.18
CA THR A 137 -15.71 5.56 1.26
C THR A 137 -14.79 6.80 1.26
N ASP A 138 -15.38 7.98 1.13
CA ASP A 138 -14.63 9.24 1.28
C ASP A 138 -13.98 9.34 2.67
N GLU A 139 -14.67 8.89 3.71
CA GLU A 139 -14.12 8.81 5.07
C GLU A 139 -12.98 7.78 5.13
N GLY A 140 -13.17 6.60 4.52
CA GLY A 140 -12.13 5.58 4.42
C GLY A 140 -10.87 6.07 3.72
N CYS A 141 -10.99 6.96 2.73
CA CYS A 141 -9.84 7.56 2.06
C CYS A 141 -8.95 8.42 2.96
N LEU A 142 -9.40 8.78 4.15
CA LEU A 142 -8.60 9.50 5.14
C LEU A 142 -7.69 8.56 5.96
N TRP A 143 -7.97 7.26 5.96
CA TRP A 143 -7.33 6.25 6.80
C TRP A 143 -6.69 5.08 6.04
N PRO A 144 -6.13 5.27 4.82
CA PRO A 144 -5.71 4.13 3.99
C PRO A 144 -4.63 3.27 4.65
N GLY A 145 -3.69 3.88 5.37
CA GLY A 145 -2.63 3.16 6.07
C GLY A 145 -3.15 2.35 7.26
N ASN A 146 -4.10 2.90 8.03
CA ASN A 146 -4.72 2.22 9.15
C ASN A 146 -5.55 1.02 8.66
N ILE A 147 -6.33 1.22 7.60
CA ILE A 147 -7.12 0.16 6.97
C ILE A 147 -6.21 -0.95 6.42
N SER A 148 -5.17 -0.59 5.66
CA SER A 148 -4.17 -1.57 5.18
C SER A 148 -3.60 -2.42 6.32
N ARG A 149 -3.29 -1.79 7.46
CA ARG A 149 -2.69 -2.47 8.61
C ARG A 149 -3.60 -3.53 9.22
N MET A 150 -4.91 -3.42 9.10
CA MET A 150 -5.85 -4.41 9.62
C MET A 150 -5.74 -5.76 8.89
N PHE A 151 -5.26 -5.75 7.66
CA PHE A 151 -5.09 -6.94 6.83
C PHE A 151 -3.71 -7.58 6.93
N PHE A 152 -2.77 -7.00 7.67
CA PHE A 152 -1.47 -7.62 7.91
C PHE A 152 -1.59 -8.71 8.99
N SER A 153 -1.03 -9.88 8.71
CA SER A 153 -0.81 -10.89 9.75
C SER A 153 0.18 -10.39 10.82
N ASP A 154 0.13 -11.00 12.01
CA ASP A 154 1.10 -10.68 13.08
C ASP A 154 2.55 -10.93 12.65
N GLU A 155 2.78 -11.90 11.77
CA GLU A 155 4.08 -12.17 11.19
C GLU A 155 4.55 -11.03 10.30
N GLN A 156 3.69 -10.52 9.43
CA GLN A 156 3.98 -9.36 8.59
C GLN A 156 4.23 -8.10 9.42
N ILE A 157 3.42 -7.86 10.43
CA ILE A 157 3.61 -6.73 11.35
C ILE A 157 4.99 -6.82 12.01
N ARG A 158 5.41 -8.01 12.46
CA ARG A 158 6.73 -8.23 13.05
C ARG A 158 7.85 -8.00 12.03
N LYS A 159 7.75 -8.55 10.83
CA LYS A 159 8.74 -8.36 9.75
C LYS A 159 8.86 -6.89 9.36
N HIS A 160 7.75 -6.17 9.23
CA HIS A 160 7.76 -4.75 8.92
C HIS A 160 8.31 -3.88 10.04
N ASN A 161 8.04 -4.21 11.29
CA ASN A 161 8.60 -3.48 12.44
C ASN A 161 10.13 -3.59 12.52
N VAL A 162 10.71 -4.69 12.07
CA VAL A 162 12.17 -4.88 12.07
C VAL A 162 12.86 -4.13 10.92
N SER A 163 12.24 -3.99 9.74
CA SER A 163 12.95 -3.46 8.57
C SER A 163 12.59 -2.02 8.19
N PHE A 164 11.37 -1.59 8.43
CA PHE A 164 10.88 -0.27 7.96
C PHE A 164 10.75 0.75 9.10
N PHE A 165 10.48 0.31 10.32
CA PHE A 165 10.19 1.18 11.45
C PHE A 165 11.39 1.44 12.35
N GLN A 166 12.45 0.65 12.31
CA GLN A 166 13.67 0.98 13.07
C GLN A 166 14.34 2.27 12.59
N SER A 167 14.12 2.66 11.32
CA SER A 167 14.63 3.95 10.80
C SER A 167 13.66 5.13 11.01
N VAL A 168 12.41 4.87 11.35
CA VAL A 168 11.35 5.92 11.44
C VAL A 168 10.76 6.03 12.84
N ILE A 169 10.95 5.03 13.70
CA ILE A 169 10.52 5.09 15.10
C ILE A 169 11.64 5.71 15.95
N ASN A 170 11.77 7.01 15.89
CA ASN A 170 12.29 7.74 17.02
C ASN A 170 11.33 7.49 18.19
N LYS A 171 11.85 7.17 19.39
CA LYS A 171 11.07 6.86 20.59
C LYS A 171 10.05 7.95 20.98
N ASP A 172 10.15 9.13 20.39
CA ASP A 172 9.36 10.31 20.68
C ASP A 172 8.24 10.58 19.65
N ASN A 173 7.93 9.64 18.74
CA ASN A 173 6.85 9.83 17.78
C ASN A 173 5.48 9.63 18.48
N PRO A 174 4.64 10.69 18.60
CA PRO A 174 3.36 10.62 19.30
C PRO A 174 2.36 9.64 18.67
N TYR A 175 2.60 9.16 17.43
CA TYR A 175 1.78 8.16 16.76
C TYR A 175 2.04 6.72 17.21
N ASN A 176 3.01 6.50 18.13
CA ASN A 176 3.32 5.16 18.66
C ASN A 176 2.47 4.75 19.88
N GLN A 177 1.65 5.63 20.42
CA GLN A 177 0.97 5.38 21.70
C GLN A 177 -0.39 4.71 21.59
N ASP A 178 -1.01 4.67 20.41
CA ASP A 178 -2.34 4.04 20.27
C ASP A 178 -2.33 2.92 19.22
N LYS A 179 -2.27 1.70 19.71
CA LYS A 179 -2.43 0.50 18.87
C LYS A 179 -3.83 0.33 18.29
N MET A 180 -4.79 1.13 18.65
CA MET A 180 -6.15 1.13 18.10
C MET A 180 -6.90 2.40 18.56
N GLY A 181 -6.62 3.52 17.94
CA GLY A 181 -7.42 4.73 18.07
C GLY A 181 -8.29 4.93 16.82
N ILE A 182 -9.20 4.03 16.52
CA ILE A 182 -10.36 4.25 15.64
C ILE A 182 -11.61 3.88 16.42
#